data_6f56e1004a0b78965c8c33e3b058b20d
#
_entry.id   6f56e1004a0b78965c8c33e3b058b20d
#
_cell.length_a   1.000
_cell.length_b   1.000
_cell.length_c   1.000
_cell.angle_alpha   90.00
_cell.angle_beta   90.00
_cell.angle_gamma   90.00
#
_symmetry.space_group_name_H-M   'P 1'
#
loop_
_entity.id
_entity.type
_entity.pdbx_description
1 polymer ?
#
loop_
_entity_poly.entity_id
_entity_poly.type
_entity_poly.pdbx_seq_one_letter_code
_entity_poly.pdbx_strand_id
1 'polypeptide(L)'
;MAEEGNVCPSEPQKPPEAERRAATRQSSSLRIACYPAGSGLLERRMVRVRNVSRTGIGLIVDRPWQQGLALILELPAEDGVRSARARIVHSTSQPGGTFLVGCVFDTQLTEGEVQALAR
;
A
#
# COMPACT_ATOMS: atom_id res chain seq x y z
N MET A 1 15.35 -14.82 -31.99
CA MET A 1 15.13 -14.27 -31.88
C MET A 1 14.67 -13.95 -31.53
N ALA A 2 14.81 -13.95 -31.32
CA ALA A 2 14.34 -13.43 -30.81
C ALA A 2 14.06 -13.22 -30.31
N GLU A 3 14.11 -13.28 -30.10
CA GLU A 3 13.75 -12.89 -29.58
C GLU A 3 13.48 -12.55 -29.10
N GLU A 4 13.59 -12.74 -29.10
CA GLU A 4 13.18 -12.23 -28.55
C GLU A 4 12.92 -11.74 -28.09
N GLY A 5 13.24 -12.06 -28.18
CA GLY A 5 12.83 -11.38 -27.57
C GLY A 5 12.65 -11.13 -27.08
N ASN A 6 12.69 -11.18 -26.97
CA ASN A 6 12.38 -10.75 -26.48
C ASN A 6 12.11 -10.53 -25.92
N VAL A 7 12.35 -10.71 -25.78
CA VAL A 7 11.99 -10.34 -25.26
C VAL A 7 11.93 -10.12 -24.67
N CYS A 8 12.32 -10.17 -24.36
CA CYS A 8 12.15 -9.81 -23.73
C CYS A 8 12.09 -9.46 -23.10
N PRO A 9 12.32 -9.43 -22.84
CA PRO A 9 12.11 -8.95 -22.17
C PRO A 9 11.70 -8.65 -21.64
N SER A 10 11.76 -8.81 -21.41
CA SER A 10 11.19 -8.48 -20.94
C SER A 10 10.98 -8.69 -20.40
N GLU A 11 11.08 -9.03 -20.12
CA GLU A 11 10.57 -9.17 -19.65
C GLU A 11 10.64 -9.27 -18.87
N PRO A 12 11.05 -9.21 -18.48
CA PRO A 12 10.70 -9.47 -17.65
C PRO A 12 10.13 -9.17 -17.11
N GLN A 13 9.89 -9.00 -17.08
CA GLN A 13 9.04 -8.80 -16.79
C GLN A 13 8.14 -9.13 -16.77
N LYS A 14 8.19 -9.56 -16.97
CA LYS A 14 7.11 -9.86 -16.89
C LYS A 14 6.62 -10.78 -16.02
N PRO A 15 6.96 -11.28 -15.47
CA PRO A 15 6.33 -12.04 -14.65
C PRO A 15 5.48 -11.41 -13.91
N PRO A 16 5.74 -10.62 -13.93
CA PRO A 16 5.01 -9.82 -13.22
C PRO A 16 3.63 -9.60 -13.65
N GLU A 17 3.27 -10.05 -14.77
CA GLU A 17 1.91 -9.88 -15.24
C GLU A 17 0.91 -10.60 -14.35
N ALA A 18 1.18 -11.84 -14.04
CA ALA A 18 0.31 -12.60 -13.18
C ALA A 18 0.31 -12.04 -11.78
N GLU A 19 1.47 -11.60 -11.31
CA GLU A 19 1.54 -11.01 -10.00
C GLU A 19 0.73 -9.73 -9.91
N ARG A 20 0.75 -8.95 -10.97
CA ARG A 20 -0.03 -7.73 -10.96
C ARG A 20 -1.51 -8.01 -10.90
N ARG A 21 -1.97 -9.07 -11.55
CA ARG A 21 -3.38 -9.42 -11.46
C ARG A 21 -3.75 -9.89 -10.07
N ALA A 22 -2.87 -10.67 -9.45
CA ALA A 22 -3.13 -11.13 -8.11
C ALA A 22 -3.10 -9.99 -7.11
N ALA A 23 -2.37 -8.94 -7.43
CA ALA A 23 -2.25 -7.79 -6.57
C ALA A 23 -2.89 -6.56 -7.18
N THR A 24 -4.00 -6.73 -7.88
CA THR A 24 -4.71 -5.63 -8.51
C THR A 24 -5.13 -4.61 -7.47
N ARG A 25 -4.83 -3.36 -7.75
CA ARG A 25 -5.18 -2.28 -6.84
C ARG A 25 -6.60 -1.84 -7.05
N GLN A 26 -7.27 -1.54 -5.96
CA GLN A 26 -8.63 -1.03 -5.97
C GLN A 26 -8.65 0.34 -5.33
N SER A 27 -9.44 1.24 -5.90
CA SER A 27 -9.59 2.59 -5.37
C SER A 27 -10.26 2.55 -4.01
N SER A 28 -9.95 3.53 -3.20
CA SER A 28 -10.55 3.65 -1.88
C SER A 28 -10.63 5.12 -1.50
N SER A 29 -11.61 5.46 -0.68
CA SER A 29 -11.68 6.79 -0.09
C SER A 29 -11.77 6.69 1.42
N LEU A 30 -11.49 5.52 1.95
CA LEU A 30 -11.58 5.27 3.38
C LEU A 30 -10.45 5.94 4.11
N ARG A 31 -10.69 6.30 5.36
CA ARG A 31 -9.64 6.80 6.23
C ARG A 31 -9.30 5.75 7.27
N ILE A 32 -8.03 5.60 7.54
CA ILE A 32 -7.57 4.66 8.57
C ILE A 32 -6.53 5.35 9.43
N ALA A 33 -6.33 4.82 10.61
CA ALA A 33 -5.29 5.33 11.50
C ALA A 33 -3.98 4.61 11.21
N CYS A 34 -2.89 5.33 11.36
CA CYS A 34 -1.57 4.72 11.22
C CYS A 34 -0.57 5.45 12.10
N TYR A 35 0.55 4.79 12.37
CA TYR A 35 1.63 5.36 13.16
C TYR A 35 2.92 4.61 12.85
N PRO A 36 4.08 5.26 13.00
CA PRO A 36 5.35 4.57 12.78
C PRO A 36 5.51 3.45 13.79
N ALA A 37 6.02 2.32 13.33
CA ALA A 37 6.27 1.20 14.21
C ALA A 37 7.27 1.62 15.28
N GLY A 38 6.97 1.29 16.54
CA GLY A 38 7.85 1.62 17.64
C GLY A 38 7.55 2.96 18.30
N SER A 39 6.72 3.81 17.68
CA SER A 39 6.45 5.13 18.27
C SER A 39 5.19 5.13 19.13
N GLY A 40 4.39 4.07 19.04
CA GLY A 40 3.18 3.97 19.82
C GLY A 40 2.11 4.93 19.34
N LEU A 41 1.07 5.06 20.17
CA LEU A 41 -0.11 5.80 19.78
C LEU A 41 0.09 7.31 19.74
N LEU A 42 1.18 7.81 20.29
CA LEU A 42 1.45 9.24 20.29
C LEU A 42 1.60 9.79 18.88
N GLU A 43 2.04 8.94 17.95
CA GLU A 43 2.21 9.36 16.56
C GLU A 43 1.04 8.93 15.68
N ARG A 44 -0.04 8.47 16.28
CA ARG A 44 -1.18 7.97 15.55
C ARG A 44 -1.89 9.11 14.84
N ARG A 45 -2.19 8.93 13.57
CA ARG A 45 -2.92 9.93 12.81
C ARG A 45 -3.79 9.25 11.77
N MET A 46 -4.83 9.96 11.36
CA MET A 46 -5.72 9.47 10.33
C MET A 46 -5.16 9.84 8.96
N VAL A 47 -5.18 8.87 8.05
CA VAL A 47 -4.73 9.11 6.69
C VAL A 47 -5.78 8.55 5.74
N ARG A 48 -5.76 9.03 4.51
CA ARG A 48 -6.70 8.59 3.51
C ARG A 48 -6.08 7.48 2.66
N VAL A 49 -6.84 6.43 2.42
CA VAL A 49 -6.40 5.35 1.55
C VAL A 49 -6.73 5.75 0.12
N ARG A 50 -5.73 5.77 -0.75
CA ARG A 50 -5.91 6.06 -2.16
C ARG A 50 -6.29 4.79 -2.92
N ASN A 51 -5.55 3.74 -2.67
CA ASN A 51 -5.81 2.45 -3.28
C ASN A 51 -5.20 1.36 -2.43
N VAL A 52 -5.60 0.13 -2.68
CA VAL A 52 -5.17 -1.01 -1.87
C VAL A 52 -5.17 -2.26 -2.74
N SER A 53 -4.24 -3.16 -2.43
CA SER A 53 -4.19 -4.50 -3.00
C SER A 53 -3.78 -5.46 -1.90
N ARG A 54 -3.68 -6.72 -2.22
CA ARG A 54 -3.28 -7.71 -1.23
C ARG A 54 -1.84 -7.49 -0.74
N THR A 55 -0.99 -6.89 -1.57
CA THR A 55 0.41 -6.73 -1.25
C THR A 55 0.80 -5.33 -0.82
N GLY A 56 -0.01 -4.32 -1.12
CA GLY A 56 0.38 -2.96 -0.81
C GLY A 56 -0.78 -2.01 -0.71
N ILE A 57 -0.48 -0.79 -0.28
CA ILE A 57 -1.49 0.23 -0.06
C ILE A 57 -0.89 1.59 -0.38
N GLY A 58 -1.68 2.44 -1.01
CA GLY A 58 -1.31 3.82 -1.26
C GLY A 58 -2.05 4.73 -0.32
N LEU A 59 -1.33 5.61 0.35
CA LEU A 59 -1.89 6.53 1.34
C LEU A 59 -1.66 7.96 0.92
N ILE A 60 -2.62 8.83 1.20
CA ILE A 60 -2.48 10.26 0.99
C ILE A 60 -2.20 10.89 2.34
N VAL A 61 -1.06 11.57 2.46
CA VAL A 61 -0.63 12.16 3.71
C VAL A 61 -0.24 13.62 3.48
N ASP A 62 -0.12 14.38 4.57
CA ASP A 62 0.13 15.81 4.48
C ASP A 62 1.61 16.18 4.59
N ARG A 63 2.47 15.20 4.73
CA ARG A 63 3.91 15.44 4.77
C ARG A 63 4.64 14.23 4.24
N PRO A 64 5.84 14.40 3.70
CA PRO A 64 6.57 13.25 3.16
C PRO A 64 7.06 12.35 4.29
N TRP A 65 6.97 11.07 4.08
CA TRP A 65 7.50 10.08 5.02
C TRP A 65 8.66 9.37 4.37
N GLN A 66 9.62 9.00 5.19
CA GLN A 66 10.88 8.47 4.72
C GLN A 66 10.72 7.06 4.17
N GLN A 67 11.34 6.80 3.03
CA GLN A 67 11.37 5.47 2.44
C GLN A 67 12.03 4.52 3.41
N GLY A 68 11.47 3.32 3.53
CA GLY A 68 11.98 2.31 4.45
C GLY A 68 11.34 2.34 5.82
N LEU A 69 10.60 3.40 6.13
CA LEU A 69 9.92 3.50 7.43
C LEU A 69 8.83 2.44 7.53
N ALA A 70 8.78 1.76 8.66
CA ALA A 70 7.73 0.79 8.93
C ALA A 70 6.56 1.47 9.62
N LEU A 71 5.36 1.14 9.16
CA LEU A 71 4.12 1.71 9.70
C LEU A 71 3.23 0.61 10.22
N ILE A 72 2.46 0.94 11.25
CA ILE A 72 1.36 0.11 11.71
C ILE A 72 0.08 0.75 11.21
N LEU A 73 -0.74 -0.02 10.52
CA LEU A 73 -2.01 0.46 9.97
C LEU A 73 -3.14 -0.24 10.70
N GLU A 74 -4.16 0.53 11.08
CA GLU A 74 -5.34 -0.05 11.73
C GLU A 74 -6.40 -0.25 10.67
N LEU A 75 -6.65 -1.50 10.35
CA LEU A 75 -7.55 -1.88 9.27
C LEU A 75 -8.90 -2.30 9.83
N PRO A 76 -9.99 -2.01 9.11
CA PRO A 76 -11.29 -2.50 9.55
C PRO A 76 -11.33 -4.03 9.47
N ALA A 77 -11.97 -4.65 10.43
CA ALA A 77 -12.11 -6.08 10.50
C ALA A 77 -13.52 -6.38 11.01
N GLU A 78 -13.94 -7.63 10.85
CA GLU A 78 -15.29 -8.01 11.23
C GLU A 78 -15.59 -7.72 12.70
N ASP A 79 -14.60 -7.94 13.54
CA ASP A 79 -14.78 -7.77 14.98
C ASP A 79 -14.10 -6.53 15.51
N GLY A 80 -13.91 -5.52 14.65
CA GLY A 80 -13.33 -4.26 15.09
C GLY A 80 -12.20 -3.81 14.23
N VAL A 81 -10.99 -3.78 14.79
CA VAL A 81 -9.82 -3.27 14.13
C VAL A 81 -8.69 -4.28 14.23
N ARG A 82 -7.95 -4.44 13.14
CA ARG A 82 -6.80 -5.31 13.07
C ARG A 82 -5.59 -4.49 12.66
N SER A 83 -4.46 -4.72 13.29
CA SER A 83 -3.23 -4.01 12.95
C SER A 83 -2.49 -4.77 11.86
N ALA A 84 -1.94 -4.03 10.89
CA ALA A 84 -1.10 -4.60 9.85
C ALA A 84 0.17 -3.77 9.76
N ARG A 85 1.28 -4.42 9.49
CA ARG A 85 2.55 -3.74 9.36
C ARG A 85 2.92 -3.63 7.90
N ALA A 86 3.38 -2.43 7.51
CA ALA A 86 3.78 -2.17 6.13
C ALA A 86 5.02 -1.31 6.14
N ARG A 87 5.73 -1.30 5.01
CA ARG A 87 6.94 -0.50 4.87
C ARG A 87 6.79 0.43 3.70
N ILE A 88 7.19 1.68 3.89
CA ILE A 88 7.12 2.69 2.85
C ILE A 88 8.18 2.40 1.79
N VAL A 89 7.76 2.28 0.54
CA VAL A 89 8.67 2.01 -0.56
C VAL A 89 8.87 3.23 -1.46
N HIS A 90 7.92 4.17 -1.45
CA HIS A 90 8.13 5.43 -2.17
C HIS A 90 7.18 6.49 -1.64
N SER A 91 7.53 7.74 -1.93
CA SER A 91 6.72 8.88 -1.55
C SER A 91 6.80 9.88 -2.70
N THR A 92 5.64 10.34 -3.18
CA THR A 92 5.55 11.21 -4.34
C THR A 92 4.73 12.43 -3.99
N SER A 93 5.27 13.61 -4.28
CA SER A 93 4.57 14.85 -4.09
C SER A 93 3.40 14.95 -5.04
N GLN A 94 2.28 15.51 -4.59
CA GLN A 94 1.08 15.68 -5.39
C GLN A 94 0.64 17.14 -5.37
N PRO A 95 -0.15 17.55 -6.38
CA PRO A 95 -0.71 18.90 -6.38
C PRO A 95 -1.53 19.10 -5.10
N GLY A 96 -1.49 20.31 -4.57
CA GLY A 96 -2.28 20.64 -3.40
C GLY A 96 -1.56 20.43 -2.08
N GLY A 97 -0.27 20.09 -2.12
CA GLY A 97 0.51 20.01 -0.90
C GLY A 97 0.44 18.69 -0.17
N THR A 98 -0.09 17.66 -0.81
CA THR A 98 -0.13 16.33 -0.20
C THR A 98 0.90 15.43 -0.86
N PHE A 99 1.04 14.23 -0.29
CA PHE A 99 2.00 13.24 -0.78
C PHE A 99 1.31 11.89 -0.89
N LEU A 100 1.63 11.17 -1.94
CA LEU A 100 1.17 9.80 -2.11
C LEU A 100 2.29 8.89 -1.64
N VAL A 101 2.01 8.10 -0.61
CA VAL A 101 2.99 7.21 -0.01
C VAL A 101 2.59 5.79 -0.35
N GLY A 102 3.50 5.06 -1.01
CA GLY A 102 3.25 3.66 -1.36
C GLY A 102 3.91 2.76 -0.34
N CYS A 103 3.14 1.79 0.14
CA CYS A 103 3.61 0.86 1.18
C CYS A 103 3.39 -0.57 0.73
N VAL A 104 4.26 -1.47 1.20
CA VAL A 104 4.15 -2.90 0.95
C VAL A 104 3.92 -3.56 2.30
N PHE A 105 2.92 -4.44 2.36
CA PHE A 105 2.60 -5.16 3.59
C PHE A 105 3.63 -6.23 3.89
N ASP A 106 3.95 -6.42 5.16
CA ASP A 106 4.82 -7.51 5.59
C ASP A 106 4.13 -8.86 5.34
N THR A 107 2.82 -8.91 5.53
CA THR A 107 2.03 -10.10 5.29
C THR A 107 0.88 -9.72 4.38
N GLN A 108 0.66 -10.45 3.31
CA GLN A 108 -0.40 -10.14 2.36
C GLN A 108 -1.75 -10.10 3.05
N LEU A 109 -2.60 -9.19 2.57
CA LEU A 109 -3.98 -9.11 3.05
C LEU A 109 -4.81 -10.23 2.43
N THR A 110 -5.89 -10.59 3.09
CA THR A 110 -6.87 -11.48 2.50
C THR A 110 -7.74 -10.68 1.53
N GLU A 111 -8.46 -11.42 0.68
CA GLU A 111 -9.40 -10.78 -0.24
C GLU A 111 -10.44 -9.97 0.53
N GLY A 112 -10.92 -10.51 1.64
CA GLY A 112 -11.91 -9.80 2.44
C GLY A 112 -11.37 -8.51 3.03
N GLU A 113 -10.11 -8.51 3.43
CA GLU A 113 -9.49 -7.30 3.96
C GLU A 113 -9.36 -6.23 2.88
N VAL A 114 -8.99 -6.63 1.66
CA VAL A 114 -8.91 -5.70 0.54
C VAL A 114 -10.30 -5.11 0.26
N GLN A 115 -11.32 -5.95 0.24
CA GLN A 115 -12.69 -5.48 -0.02
C GLN A 115 -13.15 -4.50 1.05
N ALA A 116 -12.79 -4.75 2.30
CA ALA A 116 -13.18 -3.86 3.38
C ALA A 116 -12.51 -2.49 3.24
N LEU A 117 -11.31 -2.45 2.70
CA LEU A 117 -10.58 -1.19 2.52
C LEU A 117 -10.97 -0.47 1.22
N ALA A 118 -11.49 -1.18 0.24
CA ALA A 118 -11.79 -0.60 -1.07
C ALA A 118 -13.19 0.00 -1.10
N ARG A 119 -13.47 0.95 -0.22
CA ARG A 119 -14.81 1.54 -0.14
C ARG A 119 -14.90 3.00 -0.52
#